data_d57739ea840dc3b06149466fa0e66b3e
#
_entry.id   d57739ea840dc3b06149466fa0e66b3e
#
_cell.length_a   1.000
_cell.length_b   1.000
_cell.length_c   1.000
_cell.angle_alpha   90.00
_cell.angle_beta   90.00
_cell.angle_gamma   90.00
#
_symmetry.space_group_name_H-M   'P 1'
#
loop_
_entity.id
_entity.type
_entity.pdbx_description
1 polymer ?
#
loop_
_entity_poly.entity_id
_entity_poly.type
_entity_poly.pdbx_seq_one_letter_code
_entity_poly.pdbx_strand_id
1 'polypeptide(L)'
;MRLRERREISSELGMSSMTDIIFILLIFFMMVSTLVHPSALNLTLPANAAKVKKAATTERFDDIGITASGSFILNGVTNKPELIKSFLERNIAKKRDYKVTVSPDPKAPVEKVVQILDMTQALGITSILNATTE
;
A
#
# COMPACT_ATOMS: atom_id res chain seq x y z
N MET A 1 22.45 60.53 39.16
CA MET A 1 22.58 59.09 38.91
C MET A 1 21.49 58.64 37.95
N ARG A 2 21.83 58.41 36.70
CA ARG A 2 20.91 57.85 35.73
C ARG A 2 20.93 56.34 35.92
N LEU A 3 19.89 55.79 36.51
CA LEU A 3 19.64 54.35 36.52
C LEU A 3 19.32 53.96 35.08
N ARG A 4 20.24 53.19 34.50
CA ARG A 4 20.07 52.53 33.22
C ARG A 4 18.91 51.56 33.36
N GLU A 5 17.76 51.88 32.84
CA GLU A 5 16.71 50.92 32.57
C GLU A 5 17.31 49.83 31.67
N ARG A 6 17.61 48.73 32.28
CA ARG A 6 17.95 47.49 31.55
C ARG A 6 16.68 47.06 30.82
N ARG A 7 16.63 47.34 29.56
CA ARG A 7 15.60 46.80 28.68
C ARG A 7 15.56 45.28 28.81
N GLU A 8 14.52 44.79 29.43
CA GLU A 8 14.17 43.37 29.42
C GLU A 8 13.52 42.96 28.07
N ILE A 9 14.23 43.13 26.99
CA ILE A 9 13.70 42.86 25.64
C ILE A 9 14.08 41.46 25.17
N SER A 10 14.94 40.73 25.90
CA SER A 10 15.55 39.53 25.36
C SER A 10 14.77 38.25 25.60
N SER A 11 13.82 38.17 26.53
CA SER A 11 13.12 36.94 26.84
C SER A 11 11.90 36.70 25.95
N GLU A 12 11.15 37.73 25.60
CA GLU A 12 9.98 37.57 24.70
C GLU A 12 10.36 37.24 23.26
N LEU A 13 11.43 37.84 22.74
CA LEU A 13 11.95 37.54 21.41
C LEU A 13 12.52 36.13 21.32
N GLY A 14 13.15 35.63 22.39
CA GLY A 14 13.66 34.26 22.45
C GLY A 14 12.55 33.21 22.46
N MET A 15 11.46 33.48 23.16
CA MET A 15 10.29 32.59 23.21
C MET A 15 9.54 32.57 21.88
N SER A 16 9.42 33.69 21.20
CA SER A 16 8.78 33.75 19.88
C SER A 16 9.58 32.97 18.83
N SER A 17 10.90 33.06 18.86
CA SER A 17 11.77 32.31 17.95
C SER A 17 11.72 30.81 18.22
N MET A 18 11.67 30.38 19.48
CA MET A 18 11.52 28.96 19.83
C MET A 18 10.16 28.41 19.37
N THR A 19 9.11 29.18 19.57
CA THR A 19 7.76 28.77 19.13
C THR A 19 7.69 28.66 17.61
N ASP A 20 8.33 29.51 16.87
CA ASP A 20 8.39 29.46 15.40
C ASP A 20 9.12 28.20 14.90
N ILE A 21 10.26 27.89 15.51
CA ILE A 21 11.00 26.65 15.17
C ILE A 21 10.16 25.41 15.45
N ILE A 22 9.47 25.36 16.58
CA ILE A 22 8.58 24.24 16.94
C ILE A 22 7.42 24.17 15.93
N PHE A 23 6.86 25.29 15.54
CA PHE A 23 5.77 25.35 14.58
C PHE A 23 6.21 24.87 13.19
N ILE A 24 7.37 25.29 12.73
CA ILE A 24 7.93 24.81 11.45
C ILE A 24 8.22 23.31 11.50
N LEU A 25 8.76 22.81 12.61
CA LEU A 25 8.96 21.37 12.80
C LEU A 25 7.65 20.60 12.76
N LEU A 26 6.60 21.10 13.40
CA LEU A 26 5.28 20.47 13.39
C LEU A 26 4.71 20.41 11.96
N ILE A 27 4.78 21.50 11.21
CA ILE A 27 4.34 21.53 9.81
C ILE A 27 5.17 20.57 8.97
N PHE A 28 6.47 20.54 9.18
CA PHE A 28 7.36 19.61 8.49
C PHE A 28 6.99 18.14 8.76
N PHE A 29 6.78 17.77 10.03
CA PHE A 29 6.34 16.41 10.38
C PHE A 29 4.96 16.08 9.84
N MET A 30 4.04 17.04 9.83
CA MET A 30 2.72 16.85 9.23
C MET A 30 2.84 16.62 7.73
N MET A 31 3.67 17.38 7.03
CA MET A 31 3.92 17.23 5.60
C MET A 31 4.60 15.90 5.28
N VAL A 32 5.61 15.50 6.03
CA VAL A 32 6.28 14.21 5.88
C VAL A 32 5.33 13.06 6.19
N SER A 33 4.48 13.19 7.20
CA SER A 33 3.47 12.18 7.56
C SER A 33 2.44 11.97 6.45
N THR A 34 2.11 13.00 5.69
CA THR A 34 1.20 12.87 4.53
C THR A 34 1.90 12.28 3.31
N LEU A 35 3.21 12.49 3.17
CA LEU A 35 4.02 11.89 2.09
C LEU A 35 4.34 10.42 2.34
N VAL A 36 4.53 10.04 3.60
CA VAL A 36 4.58 8.65 4.00
C VAL A 36 3.12 8.18 4.08
N HIS A 37 2.50 7.98 2.94
CA HIS A 37 1.46 6.98 2.87
C HIS A 37 2.18 5.66 3.20
N PRO A 38 1.96 5.06 4.37
CA PRO A 38 2.14 3.64 4.40
C PRO A 38 1.22 3.17 3.29
N SER A 39 1.80 2.62 2.24
CA SER A 39 1.08 1.71 1.38
C SER A 39 0.70 0.57 2.31
N ALA A 40 -0.26 0.85 3.20
CA ALA A 40 -0.99 -0.19 3.86
C ALA A 40 -1.59 -0.92 2.68
N LEU A 41 -0.92 -1.99 2.28
CA LEU A 41 -1.54 -3.04 1.55
C LEU A 41 -2.88 -3.21 2.27
N ASN A 42 -3.95 -2.75 1.64
CA ASN A 42 -5.29 -3.11 2.06
C ASN A 42 -5.44 -4.60 1.76
N LEU A 43 -4.65 -5.38 2.48
CA LEU A 43 -4.84 -6.80 2.66
C LEU A 43 -6.12 -6.90 3.48
N THR A 44 -7.23 -6.90 2.79
CA THR A 44 -8.47 -7.39 3.36
C THR A 44 -8.28 -8.89 3.52
N LEU A 45 -7.58 -9.28 4.58
CA LEU A 45 -7.59 -10.65 5.05
C LEU A 45 -9.03 -10.93 5.47
N PRO A 46 -9.76 -11.83 4.81
CA PRO A 46 -11.01 -12.32 5.36
C PRO A 46 -10.65 -13.06 6.65
N ALA A 47 -10.80 -12.39 7.78
CA ALA A 47 -10.85 -13.06 9.06
C ALA A 47 -12.04 -14.02 9.01
N ASN A 48 -11.75 -15.31 9.04
CA ASN A 48 -12.68 -16.43 8.94
C ASN A 48 -13.11 -16.81 7.51
N ALA A 49 -12.24 -17.53 6.81
CA ALA A 49 -12.63 -18.37 5.69
C ALA A 49 -13.37 -19.65 6.15
N ALA A 50 -14.24 -19.54 7.17
CA ALA A 50 -15.23 -20.56 7.46
C ALA A 50 -16.51 -20.17 6.75
N LYS A 51 -16.74 -20.79 5.58
CA LYS A 51 -18.01 -20.74 4.86
C LYS A 51 -18.47 -19.36 4.36
N VAL A 52 -17.75 -18.75 3.45
CA VAL A 52 -18.42 -17.89 2.49
C VAL A 52 -18.98 -18.80 1.39
N LYS A 53 -20.22 -19.25 1.61
CA LYS A 53 -21.09 -19.67 0.52
C LYS A 53 -21.01 -18.60 -0.55
N LYS A 54 -20.69 -19.01 -1.78
CA LYS A 54 -20.94 -18.29 -3.01
C LYS A 54 -22.13 -17.33 -2.89
N ALA A 55 -21.92 -16.12 -2.48
CA ALA A 55 -22.81 -15.03 -2.84
C ALA A 55 -22.40 -14.67 -4.27
N ALA A 56 -23.23 -15.08 -5.19
CA ALA A 56 -23.07 -14.82 -6.61
C ALA A 56 -23.24 -13.32 -6.87
N THR A 57 -22.17 -12.57 -6.72
CA THR A 57 -22.00 -11.31 -7.43
C THR A 57 -20.96 -11.62 -8.50
N THR A 58 -21.39 -11.68 -9.72
CA THR A 58 -20.66 -12.12 -10.91
C THR A 58 -19.64 -11.06 -11.36
N GLU A 59 -18.85 -10.55 -10.45
CA GLU A 59 -17.62 -9.85 -10.81
C GLU A 59 -16.51 -10.92 -10.87
N ARG A 60 -16.24 -11.36 -12.09
CA ARG A 60 -15.09 -12.23 -12.33
C ARG A 60 -13.84 -11.40 -12.18
N PHE A 61 -13.20 -11.54 -11.04
CA PHE A 61 -11.84 -11.04 -10.84
C PHE A 61 -10.87 -11.99 -11.53
N ASP A 62 -9.88 -11.43 -12.20
CA ASP A 62 -8.79 -12.24 -12.71
C ASP A 62 -7.98 -12.78 -11.53
N ASP A 63 -7.65 -14.07 -11.55
CA ASP A 63 -6.93 -14.75 -10.48
C ASP A 63 -5.47 -14.98 -10.86
N ILE A 64 -4.56 -14.50 -10.02
CA ILE A 64 -3.12 -14.72 -10.16
C ILE A 64 -2.68 -15.71 -9.08
N GLY A 65 -2.51 -16.97 -9.47
CA GLY A 65 -1.96 -18.00 -8.61
C GLY A 65 -0.43 -17.96 -8.60
N ILE A 66 0.15 -18.36 -7.47
CA ILE A 66 1.59 -18.55 -7.32
C ILE A 66 1.80 -19.96 -6.78
N THR A 67 2.49 -20.79 -7.54
CA THR A 67 2.75 -22.18 -7.14
C THR A 67 3.86 -22.26 -6.09
N ALA A 68 3.94 -23.41 -5.42
CA ALA A 68 5.03 -23.72 -4.50
C ALA A 68 6.44 -23.63 -5.14
N SER A 69 6.52 -23.84 -6.45
CA SER A 69 7.78 -23.69 -7.22
C SER A 69 8.09 -22.24 -7.61
N GLY A 70 7.22 -21.28 -7.29
CA GLY A 70 7.37 -19.86 -7.65
C GLY A 70 6.93 -19.52 -9.07
N SER A 71 6.20 -20.40 -9.75
CA SER A 71 5.62 -20.13 -11.06
C SER A 71 4.31 -19.36 -10.93
N PHE A 72 4.06 -18.46 -11.87
CA PHE A 72 2.83 -17.65 -11.89
C PHE A 72 1.76 -18.29 -12.76
N ILE A 73 0.54 -18.30 -12.28
CA ILE A 73 -0.64 -18.83 -12.99
C ILE A 73 -1.65 -17.70 -13.13
N LEU A 74 -2.02 -17.35 -14.34
CA LEU A 74 -3.07 -16.38 -14.63
C LEU A 74 -4.30 -17.10 -15.13
N ASN A 75 -5.40 -17.02 -14.37
CA ASN A 75 -6.68 -17.68 -14.71
C ASN A 75 -6.52 -19.19 -15.04
N GLY A 76 -5.65 -19.89 -14.33
CA GLY A 76 -5.39 -21.32 -14.51
C GLY A 76 -4.32 -21.65 -15.56
N VAL A 77 -3.73 -20.68 -16.22
CA VAL A 77 -2.66 -20.85 -17.21
C VAL A 77 -1.33 -20.33 -16.69
N THR A 78 -0.29 -21.16 -16.76
CA THR A 78 1.07 -20.72 -16.36
C THR A 78 1.60 -19.67 -17.33
N ASN A 79 1.99 -18.52 -16.80
CA ASN A 79 2.49 -17.40 -17.56
C ASN A 79 3.77 -16.83 -16.95
N LYS A 80 4.57 -16.18 -17.79
CA LYS A 80 5.74 -15.41 -17.34
C LYS A 80 5.29 -14.08 -16.71
N PRO A 81 6.06 -13.52 -15.75
CA PRO A 81 5.71 -12.27 -15.10
C PRO A 81 5.54 -11.10 -16.06
N GLU A 82 6.30 -11.06 -17.16
CA GLU A 82 6.18 -10.02 -18.18
C GLU A 82 4.84 -10.06 -18.93
N LEU A 83 4.34 -11.26 -19.19
CA LEU A 83 3.02 -11.45 -19.83
C LEU A 83 1.89 -11.05 -18.89
N ILE A 84 2.02 -11.36 -17.61
CA ILE A 84 1.05 -10.94 -16.58
C ILE A 84 1.00 -9.42 -16.49
N LYS A 85 2.16 -8.77 -16.48
CA LYS A 85 2.24 -7.30 -16.47
C LYS A 85 1.53 -6.68 -17.67
N SER A 86 1.82 -7.15 -18.88
CA SER A 86 1.17 -6.68 -20.11
C SER A 86 -0.35 -6.91 -20.12
N PHE A 87 -0.79 -8.05 -19.56
CA PHE A 87 -2.20 -8.36 -19.41
C PHE A 87 -2.90 -7.38 -18.45
N LEU A 88 -2.28 -7.09 -17.31
CA LEU A 88 -2.80 -6.16 -16.32
C LEU A 88 -2.88 -4.74 -16.88
N GLU A 89 -1.83 -4.27 -17.55
CA GLU A 89 -1.79 -2.95 -18.19
C GLU A 89 -2.92 -2.79 -19.22
N ARG A 90 -3.18 -3.82 -20.02
CA ARG A 90 -4.26 -3.82 -21.00
C ARG A 90 -5.64 -3.76 -20.35
N ASN A 91 -5.83 -4.45 -19.24
CA ASN A 91 -7.11 -4.49 -18.54
C ASN A 91 -7.40 -3.19 -17.76
N ILE A 92 -6.37 -2.55 -17.20
CA ILE A 92 -6.53 -1.24 -16.55
C ILE A 92 -6.99 -0.19 -17.57
N ALA A 93 -6.43 -0.21 -18.78
CA ALA A 93 -6.84 0.71 -19.83
C ALA A 93 -8.33 0.57 -20.21
N LYS A 94 -8.92 -0.62 -19.98
CA LYS A 94 -10.33 -0.91 -20.25
C LYS A 94 -11.27 -0.61 -19.09
N LYS A 95 -10.81 -0.78 -17.85
CA LYS A 95 -11.62 -0.63 -16.63
C LYS A 95 -10.90 0.21 -15.59
N ARG A 96 -11.52 1.31 -15.14
CA ARG A 96 -10.95 2.19 -14.10
C ARG A 96 -10.86 1.54 -12.72
N ASP A 97 -11.75 0.64 -12.39
CA ASP A 97 -11.80 -0.07 -11.10
C ASP A 97 -11.51 -1.56 -11.30
N TYR A 98 -10.31 -1.82 -11.84
CA TYR A 98 -9.86 -3.19 -12.08
C TYR A 98 -9.30 -3.79 -10.79
N LYS A 99 -9.79 -4.97 -10.46
CA LYS A 99 -9.39 -5.72 -9.26
C LYS A 99 -8.89 -7.10 -9.66
N VAL A 100 -7.88 -7.58 -8.97
CA VAL A 100 -7.34 -8.92 -9.17
C VAL A 100 -7.28 -9.68 -7.85
N THR A 101 -7.46 -10.98 -7.93
CA THR A 101 -7.24 -11.88 -6.80
C THR A 101 -5.86 -12.47 -6.90
N VAL A 102 -5.11 -12.48 -5.82
CA VAL A 102 -3.80 -13.14 -5.73
C VAL A 102 -3.95 -14.34 -4.80
N SER A 103 -3.77 -15.54 -5.36
CA SER A 103 -3.95 -16.82 -4.66
C SER A 103 -2.61 -17.55 -4.58
N PRO A 104 -1.74 -17.24 -3.59
CA PRO A 104 -0.50 -17.96 -3.42
C PRO A 104 -0.71 -19.32 -2.77
N ASP A 105 0.07 -20.30 -3.21
CA ASP A 105 0.20 -21.58 -2.50
C ASP A 105 0.84 -21.34 -1.10
N PRO A 106 0.44 -22.07 -0.05
CA PRO A 106 1.04 -21.94 1.28
C PRO A 106 2.56 -22.13 1.30
N LYS A 107 3.10 -22.88 0.35
CA LYS A 107 4.54 -23.12 0.18
C LYS A 107 5.19 -22.20 -0.86
N ALA A 108 4.46 -21.25 -1.42
CA ALA A 108 4.99 -20.33 -2.41
C ALA A 108 6.08 -19.43 -1.80
N PRO A 109 7.17 -19.14 -2.55
CA PRO A 109 8.18 -18.19 -2.10
C PRO A 109 7.58 -16.82 -1.88
N VAL A 110 7.77 -16.26 -0.69
CA VAL A 110 7.26 -14.92 -0.31
C VAL A 110 7.74 -13.84 -1.27
N GLU A 111 8.97 -13.96 -1.76
CA GLU A 111 9.55 -13.05 -2.75
C GLU A 111 8.69 -12.93 -4.02
N LYS A 112 8.14 -14.05 -4.48
CA LYS A 112 7.27 -14.09 -5.67
C LYS A 112 5.91 -13.47 -5.41
N VAL A 113 5.39 -13.65 -4.20
CA VAL A 113 4.14 -13.01 -3.76
C VAL A 113 4.31 -11.49 -3.72
N VAL A 114 5.39 -11.03 -3.11
CA VAL A 114 5.72 -9.59 -3.03
C VAL A 114 5.92 -9.01 -4.43
N GLN A 115 6.58 -9.72 -5.33
CA GLN A 115 6.79 -9.28 -6.72
C GLN A 115 5.46 -8.99 -7.44
N ILE A 116 4.45 -9.84 -7.28
CA ILE A 116 3.12 -9.61 -7.87
C ILE A 116 2.39 -8.46 -7.19
N LEU A 117 2.45 -8.38 -5.86
CA LEU A 117 1.80 -7.30 -5.11
C LEU A 117 2.40 -5.93 -5.49
N ASP A 118 3.72 -5.83 -5.59
CA ASP A 118 4.40 -4.61 -6.03
C ASP A 118 3.99 -4.23 -7.47
N MET A 119 3.89 -5.21 -8.35
CA MET A 119 3.46 -5.00 -9.74
C MET A 119 2.02 -4.48 -9.81
N THR A 120 1.10 -5.07 -9.06
CA THR A 120 -0.30 -4.62 -9.02
C THR A 120 -0.42 -3.22 -8.41
N GLN A 121 0.35 -2.95 -7.37
CA GLN A 121 0.37 -1.64 -6.71
C GLN A 121 0.95 -0.55 -7.62
N ALA A 122 2.04 -0.83 -8.32
CA ALA A 122 2.65 0.11 -9.27
C ALA A 122 1.69 0.49 -10.42
N LEU A 123 0.79 -0.42 -10.78
CA LEU A 123 -0.24 -0.20 -11.78
C LEU A 123 -1.53 0.41 -11.22
N GLY A 124 -1.61 0.62 -9.90
CA GLY A 124 -2.81 1.16 -9.24
C GLY A 124 -3.99 0.18 -9.19
N ILE A 125 -3.70 -1.14 -9.25
CA ILE A 125 -4.72 -2.19 -9.19
C ILE A 125 -4.97 -2.56 -7.73
N THR A 126 -6.24 -2.68 -7.36
CA THR A 126 -6.62 -3.25 -6.07
C THR A 126 -6.44 -4.77 -6.10
N SER A 127 -5.51 -5.29 -5.33
CA SER A 127 -5.27 -6.73 -5.19
C SER A 127 -5.96 -7.28 -3.95
N ILE A 128 -6.64 -8.40 -4.10
CA ILE A 128 -7.28 -9.14 -3.01
C ILE A 128 -6.44 -10.40 -2.79
N LEU A 129 -5.81 -10.50 -1.63
CA LEU A 129 -5.02 -11.68 -1.29
C LEU A 129 -5.93 -12.79 -0.74
N ASN A 130 -5.99 -13.90 -1.45
CA ASN A 130 -6.69 -15.11 -1.02
C ASN A 130 -5.65 -16.12 -0.49
N ALA A 131 -5.24 -15.96 0.75
CA ALA A 131 -4.33 -16.90 1.41
C ALA A 131 -5.15 -18.08 1.94
N THR A 132 -4.96 -19.24 1.33
CA THR A 132 -5.51 -20.50 1.88
C THR A 132 -4.62 -20.93 3.04
N THR A 133 -5.02 -20.67 4.25
CA THR A 133 -4.41 -21.26 5.45
C THR A 133 -4.92 -22.70 5.57
N GLU A 134 -4.03 -23.66 5.38
CA GLU A 134 -4.29 -25.01 5.88
C GLU A 134 -4.30 -25.04 7.39
#